data_32f8ea5e16fb62077b4b4fdd1bcbec89
#
_entry.id   32f8ea5e16fb62077b4b4fdd1bcbec89
#
_cell.length_a   1.000
_cell.length_b   1.000
_cell.length_c   1.000
_cell.angle_alpha   90.00
_cell.angle_beta   90.00
_cell.angle_gamma   90.00
#
_symmetry.space_group_name_H-M   'P 1'
#
loop_
_entity.id
_entity.type
_entity.pdbx_description
1 polymer ?
#
loop_
_entity_poly.entity_id
_entity_poly.type
_entity_poly.pdbx_seq_one_letter_code
_entity_poly.pdbx_strand_id
1 'polypeptide(L)'
;MFAAVLLLTGCVILGDKVDQFRWHFTTVPFFVFDNAPKYKQPPQPRVMHKPVNVTLALSGGGSRAAVFAAGVMEQLAYLPRPESRSILEQTQVISGVSAGSLAATYYALYKPERFRTVEEKQAFFQQFKSHMATDFFMRSWFHYLSHPWEAVLKHYTRYRFSQTLANTFDQLIFLGATFGDLSKREASGAAPLTIVNAVDLDTGCRFLMTNLNVSKSLKVNPSAFQGDPLLSSLAKAAASPAYCATGFDAIDSDILSFRLASAVAASSAFPVLPGPLAIRNYATGGYVHLADGGIVDNTGVDSIIQLYLSQTRGDTSRRLVVISLDAALPVAPIHDKDPNGFVSGMKYGEHAFATAAAKGQTLASILYNQADSVRIIRLSLWESPRTQKLDKTTNYYISESDWLTVLCAAQEVVQAHREEILQAVYGR
;
A
#
# COMPACT_ATOMS: atom_id res chain seq x y z
N MET A 1 -16.34 -23.00 -13.32
CA MET A 1 -15.47 -22.26 -12.39
C MET A 1 -14.33 -23.14 -11.84
N PHE A 2 -14.58 -24.36 -11.35
CA PHE A 2 -13.54 -25.28 -10.83
C PHE A 2 -12.47 -25.69 -11.86
N ALA A 3 -12.83 -25.97 -13.11
CA ALA A 3 -11.88 -26.30 -14.17
C ALA A 3 -10.94 -25.15 -14.54
N ALA A 4 -11.39 -23.91 -14.43
CA ALA A 4 -10.55 -22.72 -14.71
C ALA A 4 -9.50 -22.50 -13.60
N VAL A 5 -9.84 -22.81 -12.34
CA VAL A 5 -8.89 -22.71 -11.21
C VAL A 5 -7.83 -23.80 -11.28
N LEU A 6 -8.21 -25.01 -11.66
CA LEU A 6 -7.26 -26.13 -11.86
C LEU A 6 -6.33 -25.90 -13.06
N LEU A 7 -6.84 -25.31 -14.15
CA LEU A 7 -6.02 -24.90 -15.28
C LEU A 7 -5.04 -23.75 -14.87
N LEU A 8 -5.47 -22.83 -14.03
CA LEU A 8 -4.62 -21.71 -13.57
C LEU A 8 -3.52 -22.16 -12.59
N THR A 9 -3.83 -23.08 -11.66
CA THR A 9 -2.82 -23.62 -10.73
C THR A 9 -1.85 -24.57 -11.44
N GLY A 10 -2.35 -25.40 -12.36
CA GLY A 10 -1.52 -26.24 -13.23
C GLY A 10 -0.63 -25.37 -14.14
N CYS A 11 -1.13 -24.26 -14.65
CA CYS A 11 -0.36 -23.32 -15.46
C CYS A 11 0.73 -22.58 -14.66
N VAL A 12 0.50 -22.25 -13.39
CA VAL A 12 1.52 -21.62 -12.52
C VAL A 12 2.66 -22.61 -12.24
N ILE A 13 2.35 -23.84 -11.85
CA ILE A 13 3.35 -24.89 -11.54
C ILE A 13 4.11 -25.32 -12.79
N LEU A 14 3.43 -25.45 -13.94
CA LEU A 14 4.08 -25.70 -15.24
C LEU A 14 4.89 -24.49 -15.71
N GLY A 15 4.39 -23.26 -15.45
CA GLY A 15 5.09 -22.02 -15.75
C GLY A 15 6.46 -21.95 -15.09
N ASP A 16 6.56 -22.26 -13.80
CA ASP A 16 7.84 -22.22 -13.06
C ASP A 16 8.84 -23.25 -13.58
N LYS A 17 8.40 -24.46 -13.93
CA LYS A 17 9.28 -25.47 -14.54
C LYS A 17 9.68 -25.12 -15.97
N VAL A 18 8.77 -24.55 -16.73
CA VAL A 18 9.04 -24.07 -18.10
C VAL A 18 9.95 -22.84 -18.04
N ASP A 19 9.82 -21.95 -17.06
CA ASP A 19 10.71 -20.80 -16.88
C ASP A 19 12.12 -21.24 -16.49
N GLN A 20 12.29 -22.28 -15.66
CA GLN A 20 13.61 -22.88 -15.38
C GLN A 20 14.25 -23.50 -16.63
N PHE A 21 13.46 -24.19 -17.46
CA PHE A 21 13.95 -24.78 -18.72
C PHE A 21 14.30 -23.70 -19.76
N ARG A 22 13.59 -22.57 -19.76
CA ARG A 22 13.77 -21.46 -20.71
C ARG A 22 14.94 -20.56 -20.39
N TRP A 23 15.38 -20.46 -19.16
CA TRP A 23 16.56 -19.69 -18.82
C TRP A 23 17.77 -20.06 -19.67
N HIS A 24 17.80 -21.26 -20.19
CA HIS A 24 18.88 -21.77 -21.03
C HIS A 24 18.72 -21.46 -22.53
N PHE A 25 17.56 -21.03 -23.00
CA PHE A 25 17.26 -21.01 -24.43
C PHE A 25 16.77 -19.70 -25.04
N THR A 26 16.44 -18.67 -24.28
CA THR A 26 15.91 -17.44 -24.88
C THR A 26 16.58 -16.17 -24.38
N THR A 27 17.54 -15.71 -25.15
CA THR A 27 17.99 -14.31 -25.20
C THR A 27 17.04 -13.49 -26.11
N VAL A 28 15.73 -13.49 -25.86
CA VAL A 28 14.84 -12.65 -26.65
C VAL A 28 14.60 -11.34 -25.91
N PRO A 29 15.01 -10.19 -26.49
CA PRO A 29 15.02 -8.88 -25.82
C PRO A 29 13.65 -8.18 -25.72
N PHE A 30 12.53 -8.89 -25.75
CA PHE A 30 11.19 -8.29 -25.90
C PHE A 30 10.44 -7.94 -24.61
N PHE A 31 11.02 -8.09 -23.45
CA PHE A 31 10.32 -7.74 -22.19
C PHE A 31 11.08 -6.69 -21.41
N VAL A 32 10.63 -5.49 -21.62
CA VAL A 32 10.99 -4.32 -20.84
C VAL A 32 10.36 -4.50 -19.47
N PHE A 33 11.17 -4.78 -18.46
CA PHE A 33 10.81 -4.48 -17.08
C PHE A 33 10.49 -2.99 -17.03
N ASP A 34 9.45 -2.60 -16.32
CA ASP A 34 9.04 -1.20 -16.22
C ASP A 34 10.08 -0.32 -15.50
N ASN A 35 11.18 -0.89 -15.01
CA ASN A 35 12.24 -0.17 -14.34
C ASN A 35 13.48 0.01 -15.22
N ALA A 36 14.09 1.20 -15.14
CA ALA A 36 15.28 1.60 -15.88
C ALA A 36 16.54 1.58 -14.97
N PRO A 37 17.75 1.40 -15.55
CA PRO A 37 19.01 1.42 -14.81
C PRO A 37 19.38 2.83 -14.34
N LYS A 38 20.32 2.87 -13.40
CA LYS A 38 20.96 4.05 -12.80
C LYS A 38 20.00 4.86 -11.96
N TYR A 39 20.07 4.61 -10.66
CA TYR A 39 19.33 5.36 -9.68
C TYR A 39 19.57 6.87 -9.80
N LYS A 40 18.49 7.60 -9.94
CA LYS A 40 18.47 9.06 -9.87
C LYS A 40 17.77 9.46 -8.58
N GLN A 41 18.48 10.19 -7.73
CA GLN A 41 17.89 10.66 -6.49
C GLN A 41 16.80 11.69 -6.78
N PRO A 42 15.53 11.42 -6.38
CA PRO A 42 14.47 12.42 -6.51
C PRO A 42 14.76 13.64 -5.62
N PRO A 43 14.18 14.81 -5.94
CA PRO A 43 14.09 15.90 -5.00
C PRO A 43 13.47 15.42 -3.70
N GLN A 44 14.17 15.64 -2.57
CA GLN A 44 13.71 15.10 -1.30
C GLN A 44 12.64 16.01 -0.69
N PRO A 45 11.40 15.55 -0.50
CA PRO A 45 10.36 16.35 0.14
C PRO A 45 10.69 16.55 1.62
N ARG A 46 10.34 17.72 2.13
CA ARG A 46 10.49 18.02 3.56
C ARG A 46 9.35 17.38 4.34
N VAL A 47 9.63 16.30 5.04
CA VAL A 47 8.65 15.59 5.88
C VAL A 47 9.15 15.49 7.33
N MET A 48 8.26 15.22 8.26
CA MET A 48 8.55 15.04 9.70
C MET A 48 9.27 16.24 10.35
N HIS A 49 9.03 17.45 9.85
CA HIS A 49 9.70 18.67 10.32
C HIS A 49 8.80 19.60 11.13
N LYS A 50 7.51 19.30 11.23
CA LYS A 50 6.55 20.13 11.98
C LYS A 50 6.49 19.71 13.44
N PRO A 51 6.01 20.60 14.34
CA PRO A 51 5.75 20.19 15.73
C PRO A 51 4.77 19.02 15.85
N VAL A 52 3.75 18.98 14.98
CA VAL A 52 2.83 17.85 14.84
C VAL A 52 2.85 17.38 13.38
N ASN A 53 3.24 16.14 13.19
CA ASN A 53 3.37 15.51 11.88
C ASN A 53 2.18 14.58 11.67
N VAL A 54 1.23 15.00 10.85
CA VAL A 54 0.04 14.20 10.51
C VAL A 54 0.36 13.32 9.31
N THR A 55 0.04 12.04 9.43
CA THR A 55 0.30 11.02 8.43
C THR A 55 -0.90 10.09 8.29
N LEU A 56 -1.05 9.48 7.12
CA LEU A 56 -2.05 8.44 6.87
C LEU A 56 -1.36 7.12 6.56
N ALA A 57 -1.89 6.05 7.12
CA ALA A 57 -1.53 4.68 6.78
C ALA A 57 -2.78 3.95 6.27
N LEU A 58 -2.71 3.40 5.06
CA LEU A 58 -3.85 2.81 4.35
C LEU A 58 -3.61 1.32 4.16
N SER A 59 -4.41 0.50 4.82
CA SER A 59 -4.25 -0.95 4.78
C SER A 59 -4.62 -1.58 3.44
N GLY A 60 -4.10 -2.79 3.20
CA GLY A 60 -4.62 -3.69 2.19
C GLY A 60 -6.02 -4.21 2.53
N GLY A 61 -6.64 -4.89 1.58
CA GLY A 61 -7.97 -5.50 1.73
C GLY A 61 -8.86 -5.43 0.48
N GLY A 62 -8.26 -5.34 -0.70
CA GLY A 62 -8.96 -5.30 -2.00
C GLY A 62 -9.77 -4.03 -2.22
N SER A 63 -10.71 -4.05 -3.17
CA SER A 63 -11.54 -2.88 -3.53
C SER A 63 -12.26 -2.27 -2.32
N ARG A 64 -12.64 -3.08 -1.34
CA ARG A 64 -13.23 -2.61 -0.07
C ARG A 64 -12.31 -1.64 0.66
N ALA A 65 -11.00 -1.93 0.74
CA ALA A 65 -10.02 -1.08 1.39
C ALA A 65 -9.80 0.24 0.62
N ALA A 66 -9.74 0.18 -0.70
CA ALA A 66 -9.63 1.37 -1.54
C ALA A 66 -10.82 2.32 -1.37
N VAL A 67 -12.04 1.76 -1.37
CA VAL A 67 -13.29 2.53 -1.17
C VAL A 67 -13.36 3.10 0.24
N PHE A 68 -13.03 2.30 1.25
CA PHE A 68 -12.98 2.77 2.65
C PHE A 68 -11.99 3.91 2.82
N ALA A 69 -10.78 3.76 2.26
CA ALA A 69 -9.77 4.82 2.29
C ALA A 69 -10.27 6.11 1.63
N ALA A 70 -10.89 6.05 0.45
CA ALA A 70 -11.45 7.22 -0.22
C ALA A 70 -12.57 7.87 0.60
N GLY A 71 -13.45 7.07 1.23
CA GLY A 71 -14.52 7.56 2.11
C GLY A 71 -13.98 8.24 3.36
N VAL A 72 -13.02 7.62 4.06
CA VAL A 72 -12.39 8.23 5.25
C VAL A 72 -11.63 9.51 4.89
N MET A 73 -10.86 9.49 3.79
CA MET A 73 -10.12 10.69 3.34
C MET A 73 -11.09 11.84 2.99
N GLU A 74 -12.24 11.54 2.41
CA GLU A 74 -13.30 12.55 2.21
C GLU A 74 -13.75 13.15 3.55
N GLN A 75 -14.05 12.34 4.56
CA GLN A 75 -14.47 12.84 5.88
C GLN A 75 -13.37 13.67 6.53
N LEU A 76 -12.12 13.24 6.47
CA LEU A 76 -10.96 14.01 6.97
C LEU A 76 -10.75 15.34 6.23
N ALA A 77 -11.15 15.42 4.96
CA ALA A 77 -11.13 16.65 4.18
C ALA A 77 -12.20 17.68 4.63
N TYR A 78 -13.25 17.19 5.30
CA TYR A 78 -14.30 18.02 5.88
C TYR A 78 -14.14 18.24 7.38
N LEU A 79 -13.16 17.63 8.04
CA LEU A 79 -12.82 17.95 9.43
C LEU A 79 -11.98 19.25 9.44
N PRO A 80 -12.58 20.39 9.78
CA PRO A 80 -11.91 21.67 9.70
C PRO A 80 -11.05 21.93 10.93
N ARG A 81 -9.94 22.60 10.69
CA ARG A 81 -9.48 23.59 11.66
C ARG A 81 -10.32 24.87 11.45
N PRO A 82 -10.69 25.60 12.50
CA PRO A 82 -11.49 26.84 12.34
C PRO A 82 -10.86 27.87 11.39
N GLU A 83 -9.60 27.76 11.04
CA GLU A 83 -8.85 28.84 10.40
C GLU A 83 -8.12 28.56 9.10
N SER A 84 -7.94 27.32 8.55
CA SER A 84 -7.33 27.24 7.20
C SER A 84 -7.25 25.92 6.46
N ARG A 85 -6.82 24.81 7.07
CA ARG A 85 -6.57 23.54 6.35
C ARG A 85 -7.23 22.37 7.05
N SER A 86 -7.91 21.52 6.29
CA SER A 86 -8.44 20.26 6.80
C SER A 86 -7.32 19.34 7.30
N ILE A 87 -7.65 18.33 8.10
CA ILE A 87 -6.70 17.32 8.56
C ILE A 87 -6.03 16.63 7.38
N LEU A 88 -6.79 16.31 6.33
CA LEU A 88 -6.27 15.68 5.13
C LEU A 88 -5.26 16.58 4.39
N GLU A 89 -5.49 17.89 4.30
CA GLU A 89 -4.55 18.83 3.68
C GLU A 89 -3.28 19.08 4.51
N GLN A 90 -3.28 18.71 5.79
CA GLN A 90 -2.12 18.78 6.66
C GLN A 90 -1.25 17.53 6.60
N THR A 91 -1.75 16.46 6.00
CA THR A 91 -1.06 15.17 5.87
C THR A 91 0.23 15.36 5.08
N GLN A 92 1.35 14.95 5.68
CA GLN A 92 2.68 15.05 5.09
C GLN A 92 3.11 13.79 4.38
N VAL A 93 2.67 12.63 4.87
CA VAL A 93 3.03 11.31 4.34
C VAL A 93 1.78 10.45 4.27
N ILE A 94 1.62 9.76 3.16
CA ILE A 94 0.63 8.70 3.00
C ILE A 94 1.35 7.41 2.66
N SER A 95 1.19 6.40 3.49
CA SER A 95 1.75 5.06 3.28
C SER A 95 0.61 4.10 2.95
N GLY A 96 0.68 3.45 1.80
CA GLY A 96 -0.38 2.53 1.35
C GLY A 96 0.14 1.14 1.06
N VAL A 97 -0.72 0.15 1.28
CA VAL A 97 -0.47 -1.27 1.03
C VAL A 97 -1.57 -1.84 0.15
N SER A 98 -1.21 -2.61 -0.88
CA SER A 98 -2.20 -3.24 -1.76
C SER A 98 -3.22 -2.22 -2.31
N ALA A 99 -4.52 -2.45 -2.17
CA ALA A 99 -5.54 -1.51 -2.59
C ALA A 99 -5.50 -0.16 -1.84
N GLY A 100 -4.93 -0.11 -0.64
CA GLY A 100 -4.63 1.15 0.04
C GLY A 100 -3.57 1.97 -0.70
N SER A 101 -2.61 1.32 -1.38
CA SER A 101 -1.64 2.01 -2.21
C SER A 101 -2.27 2.65 -3.46
N LEU A 102 -3.31 2.03 -4.02
CA LEU A 102 -4.09 2.60 -5.11
C LEU A 102 -4.74 3.92 -4.69
N ALA A 103 -5.41 3.91 -3.53
CA ALA A 103 -6.05 5.11 -2.98
C ALA A 103 -5.03 6.21 -2.64
N ALA A 104 -3.91 5.85 -2.00
CA ALA A 104 -2.83 6.78 -1.66
C ALA A 104 -2.25 7.47 -2.89
N THR A 105 -1.90 6.67 -3.90
CA THR A 105 -1.27 7.15 -5.13
C THR A 105 -2.24 7.99 -5.97
N TYR A 106 -3.51 7.55 -6.08
CA TYR A 106 -4.55 8.32 -6.75
C TYR A 106 -4.70 9.71 -6.12
N TYR A 107 -4.86 9.76 -4.80
CA TYR A 107 -5.02 11.03 -4.09
C TYR A 107 -3.81 11.95 -4.33
N ALA A 108 -2.60 11.46 -4.14
CA ALA A 108 -1.40 12.27 -4.30
C ALA A 108 -1.22 12.79 -5.74
N LEU A 109 -1.58 11.98 -6.75
CA LEU A 109 -1.46 12.35 -8.15
C LEU A 109 -2.52 13.37 -8.60
N TYR A 110 -3.78 13.19 -8.17
CA TYR A 110 -4.92 13.91 -8.77
C TYR A 110 -5.53 15.00 -7.88
N LYS A 111 -5.26 15.00 -6.56
CA LYS A 111 -5.81 16.08 -5.74
C LYS A 111 -5.38 17.46 -6.29
N PRO A 112 -6.24 18.46 -6.32
CA PRO A 112 -5.81 19.81 -6.62
C PRO A 112 -4.78 20.28 -5.59
N GLU A 113 -3.94 21.20 -5.96
CA GLU A 113 -2.97 21.77 -5.01
C GLU A 113 -3.67 22.30 -3.77
N ARG A 114 -4.81 22.98 -3.98
CA ARG A 114 -5.73 23.44 -2.94
C ARG A 114 -7.15 23.37 -3.46
N PHE A 115 -8.08 22.84 -2.65
CA PHE A 115 -9.52 22.96 -2.95
C PHE A 115 -9.96 24.41 -2.78
N ARG A 116 -10.51 24.98 -3.84
CA ARG A 116 -10.93 26.39 -3.88
C ARG A 116 -12.37 26.55 -3.43
N THR A 117 -13.24 25.61 -3.77
CA THR A 117 -14.64 25.60 -3.42
C THR A 117 -15.08 24.25 -2.84
N VAL A 118 -16.26 24.24 -2.22
CA VAL A 118 -16.88 23.01 -1.71
C VAL A 118 -17.27 22.09 -2.86
N GLU A 119 -17.74 22.65 -3.96
CA GLU A 119 -18.17 21.92 -5.16
C GLU A 119 -16.98 21.21 -5.82
N GLU A 120 -15.83 21.90 -5.95
CA GLU A 120 -14.58 21.30 -6.46
C GLU A 120 -14.16 20.12 -5.58
N LYS A 121 -14.23 20.27 -4.27
CA LYS A 121 -13.91 19.21 -3.30
C LYS A 121 -14.88 18.02 -3.44
N GLN A 122 -16.18 18.29 -3.52
CA GLN A 122 -17.20 17.25 -3.70
C GLN A 122 -17.00 16.48 -5.01
N ALA A 123 -16.78 17.20 -6.12
CA ALA A 123 -16.54 16.58 -7.43
C ALA A 123 -15.30 15.68 -7.41
N PHE A 124 -14.20 16.14 -6.81
CA PHE A 124 -12.99 15.33 -6.66
C PHE A 124 -13.26 14.05 -5.89
N PHE A 125 -13.89 14.13 -4.71
CA PHE A 125 -14.13 12.93 -3.90
C PHE A 125 -15.17 12.00 -4.52
N GLN A 126 -16.17 12.54 -5.23
CA GLN A 126 -17.09 11.70 -6.00
C GLN A 126 -16.36 10.88 -7.06
N GLN A 127 -15.47 11.51 -7.83
CA GLN A 127 -14.65 10.83 -8.82
C GLN A 127 -13.67 9.85 -8.17
N PHE A 128 -13.03 10.23 -7.09
CA PHE A 128 -12.12 9.36 -6.34
C PHE A 128 -12.81 8.08 -5.88
N LYS A 129 -13.95 8.19 -5.20
CA LYS A 129 -14.74 7.04 -4.74
C LYS A 129 -15.20 6.14 -5.90
N SER A 130 -15.63 6.73 -7.01
CA SER A 130 -16.04 5.99 -8.22
C SER A 130 -14.87 5.21 -8.82
N HIS A 131 -13.68 5.80 -8.91
CA HIS A 131 -12.49 5.10 -9.40
C HIS A 131 -12.07 3.96 -8.48
N MET A 132 -12.18 4.14 -7.16
CA MET A 132 -11.85 3.07 -6.19
C MET A 132 -12.84 1.91 -6.22
N ALA A 133 -14.06 2.14 -6.70
CA ALA A 133 -15.10 1.11 -6.87
C ALA A 133 -15.04 0.40 -8.23
N THR A 134 -14.09 0.75 -9.09
CA THR A 134 -13.93 0.11 -10.41
C THR A 134 -13.66 -1.39 -10.26
N ASP A 135 -14.35 -2.18 -11.09
CA ASP A 135 -14.09 -3.62 -11.19
C ASP A 135 -12.81 -3.88 -12.01
N PHE A 136 -11.67 -3.86 -11.31
CA PHE A 136 -10.39 -4.13 -11.94
C PHE A 136 -10.20 -5.61 -12.29
N PHE A 137 -10.88 -6.51 -11.57
CA PHE A 137 -10.75 -7.94 -11.81
C PHE A 137 -11.38 -8.34 -13.14
N MET A 138 -12.66 -8.02 -13.35
CA MET A 138 -13.35 -8.36 -14.59
C MET A 138 -12.70 -7.63 -15.79
N ARG A 139 -12.28 -6.39 -15.63
CA ARG A 139 -11.58 -5.65 -16.70
C ARG A 139 -10.25 -6.28 -17.06
N SER A 140 -9.46 -6.74 -16.09
CA SER A 140 -8.22 -7.48 -16.35
C SER A 140 -8.50 -8.83 -17.02
N TRP A 141 -9.56 -9.54 -16.63
CA TRP A 141 -9.99 -10.77 -17.28
C TRP A 141 -10.47 -10.54 -18.72
N PHE A 142 -11.27 -9.52 -18.97
CA PHE A 142 -11.72 -9.18 -20.33
C PHE A 142 -10.51 -8.81 -21.21
N HIS A 143 -9.56 -8.06 -20.71
CA HIS A 143 -8.32 -7.77 -21.41
C HIS A 143 -7.57 -9.08 -21.73
N TYR A 144 -7.44 -9.98 -20.77
CA TYR A 144 -6.80 -11.28 -20.97
C TYR A 144 -7.48 -12.14 -22.02
N LEU A 145 -8.79 -12.20 -22.03
CA LEU A 145 -9.58 -13.01 -22.98
C LEU A 145 -9.62 -12.39 -24.38
N SER A 146 -9.62 -11.07 -24.49
CA SER A 146 -9.63 -10.35 -25.76
C SER A 146 -8.28 -10.33 -26.48
N HIS A 147 -7.18 -10.69 -25.77
CA HIS A 147 -5.82 -10.72 -26.29
C HIS A 147 -5.20 -12.11 -26.13
N PRO A 148 -5.71 -13.15 -26.87
CA PRO A 148 -5.27 -14.53 -26.67
C PRO A 148 -3.78 -14.74 -26.97
N TRP A 149 -3.16 -13.91 -27.80
CA TRP A 149 -1.69 -13.92 -28.01
C TRP A 149 -0.92 -13.48 -26.78
N GLU A 150 -1.47 -12.60 -25.92
CA GLU A 150 -0.86 -12.29 -24.63
C GLU A 150 -0.90 -13.50 -23.71
N ALA A 151 -1.96 -14.32 -23.75
CA ALA A 151 -2.03 -15.57 -23.02
C ALA A 151 -0.97 -16.57 -23.48
N VAL A 152 -0.73 -16.65 -24.80
CA VAL A 152 0.37 -17.42 -25.39
C VAL A 152 1.71 -16.82 -24.99
N LEU A 153 1.89 -15.52 -25.10
CA LEU A 153 3.09 -14.82 -24.66
C LEU A 153 3.34 -15.02 -23.18
N LYS A 154 2.32 -15.02 -22.32
CA LYS A 154 2.45 -15.32 -20.87
C LYS A 154 2.98 -16.72 -20.59
N HIS A 155 2.61 -17.70 -21.39
CA HIS A 155 3.17 -19.07 -21.34
C HIS A 155 4.62 -19.11 -21.81
N TYR A 156 4.97 -18.25 -22.76
CA TYR A 156 6.27 -18.22 -23.42
C TYR A 156 7.17 -17.06 -22.98
N THR A 157 6.75 -16.23 -22.04
CA THR A 157 7.52 -15.09 -21.54
C THR A 157 7.38 -14.96 -20.03
N ARG A 158 8.06 -13.97 -19.46
CA ARG A 158 7.98 -13.59 -18.05
C ARG A 158 6.77 -12.70 -17.72
N TYR A 159 5.82 -12.56 -18.64
CA TYR A 159 4.63 -11.77 -18.42
C TYR A 159 3.71 -12.48 -17.41
N ARG A 160 3.41 -11.88 -16.27
CA ARG A 160 2.54 -12.39 -15.22
C ARG A 160 1.19 -11.66 -15.21
N PHE A 161 0.19 -12.22 -14.54
CA PHE A 161 -1.12 -11.57 -14.41
C PHE A 161 -1.03 -10.22 -13.67
N SER A 162 -0.06 -10.06 -12.77
CA SER A 162 0.27 -8.79 -12.13
C SER A 162 0.59 -7.66 -13.13
N GLN A 163 1.20 -7.98 -14.27
CA GLN A 163 1.44 -6.99 -15.34
C GLN A 163 0.15 -6.63 -16.09
N THR A 164 -0.78 -7.58 -16.27
CA THR A 164 -2.12 -7.26 -16.79
C THR A 164 -2.87 -6.33 -15.84
N LEU A 165 -2.77 -6.58 -14.55
CA LEU A 165 -3.35 -5.71 -13.52
C LEU A 165 -2.71 -4.32 -13.56
N ALA A 166 -1.37 -4.24 -13.69
CA ALA A 166 -0.66 -2.97 -13.86
C ALA A 166 -1.15 -2.20 -15.09
N ASN A 167 -1.28 -2.88 -16.25
CA ASN A 167 -1.79 -2.27 -17.46
C ASN A 167 -3.25 -1.78 -17.28
N THR A 168 -4.08 -2.54 -16.56
CA THR A 168 -5.46 -2.15 -16.25
C THR A 168 -5.49 -0.90 -15.37
N PHE A 169 -4.68 -0.83 -14.33
CA PHE A 169 -4.53 0.37 -13.50
C PHE A 169 -4.02 1.56 -14.32
N ASP A 170 -3.07 1.31 -15.22
CA ASP A 170 -2.51 2.38 -16.06
C ASP A 170 -3.56 2.96 -17.01
N GLN A 171 -4.29 2.11 -17.73
CA GLN A 171 -5.31 2.52 -18.70
C GLN A 171 -6.49 3.24 -18.04
N LEU A 172 -6.91 2.82 -16.87
CA LEU A 172 -8.14 3.31 -16.23
C LEU A 172 -7.88 4.44 -15.23
N ILE A 173 -6.70 4.48 -14.63
CA ILE A 173 -6.40 5.37 -13.51
C ILE A 173 -5.18 6.26 -13.79
N PHE A 174 -4.00 5.69 -14.08
CA PHE A 174 -2.75 6.44 -14.02
C PHE A 174 -2.30 7.04 -15.35
N LEU A 175 -2.80 6.54 -16.48
CA LEU A 175 -2.58 7.10 -17.82
C LEU A 175 -1.10 7.35 -18.16
N GLY A 176 -0.22 6.44 -17.79
CA GLY A 176 1.22 6.52 -18.02
C GLY A 176 1.99 7.30 -16.94
N ALA A 177 1.34 7.79 -15.90
CA ALA A 177 2.00 8.58 -14.86
C ALA A 177 3.08 7.77 -14.12
N THR A 178 4.17 8.46 -13.79
CA THR A 178 5.36 7.91 -13.16
C THR A 178 5.62 8.52 -11.77
N PHE A 179 6.56 7.95 -11.03
CA PHE A 179 7.07 8.59 -9.81
C PHE A 179 7.72 9.95 -10.08
N GLY A 180 8.22 10.20 -11.30
CA GLY A 180 8.74 11.51 -11.69
C GLY A 180 7.66 12.59 -11.70
N ASP A 181 6.43 12.24 -12.12
CA ASP A 181 5.29 13.17 -12.08
C ASP A 181 4.84 13.42 -10.65
N LEU A 182 4.80 12.38 -9.83
CA LEU A 182 4.49 12.48 -8.41
C LEU A 182 5.56 13.27 -7.65
N SER A 183 6.86 13.06 -7.96
CA SER A 183 7.98 13.76 -7.34
C SER A 183 7.89 15.28 -7.48
N LYS A 184 7.47 15.78 -8.63
CA LYS A 184 7.27 17.22 -8.86
C LYS A 184 6.21 17.79 -7.91
N ARG A 185 5.12 17.05 -7.68
CA ARG A 185 4.02 17.45 -6.80
C ARG A 185 4.40 17.38 -5.32
N GLU A 186 5.16 16.36 -4.94
CA GLU A 186 5.66 16.18 -3.57
C GLU A 186 6.70 17.25 -3.22
N ALA A 187 7.62 17.56 -4.14
CA ALA A 187 8.64 18.59 -3.94
C ALA A 187 8.06 20.00 -3.82
N SER A 188 6.97 20.30 -4.55
CA SER A 188 6.26 21.58 -4.45
C SER A 188 5.33 21.68 -3.22
N GLY A 189 5.10 20.58 -2.51
CA GLY A 189 4.12 20.50 -1.42
C GLY A 189 2.66 20.44 -1.90
N ALA A 190 2.42 20.25 -3.19
CA ALA A 190 1.09 20.05 -3.77
C ALA A 190 0.50 18.68 -3.44
N ALA A 191 1.36 17.69 -3.15
CA ALA A 191 0.97 16.36 -2.71
C ALA A 191 1.77 15.96 -1.44
N PRO A 192 1.20 15.08 -0.59
CA PRO A 192 1.96 14.42 0.46
C PRO A 192 2.99 13.46 -0.15
N LEU A 193 4.08 13.19 0.57
CA LEU A 193 4.99 12.10 0.22
C LEU A 193 4.21 10.78 0.22
N THR A 194 4.33 10.02 -0.85
CA THR A 194 3.65 8.74 -1.00
C THR A 194 4.64 7.59 -0.87
N ILE A 195 4.27 6.60 -0.04
CA ILE A 195 5.00 5.36 0.13
C ILE A 195 4.08 4.22 -0.31
N VAL A 196 4.46 3.52 -1.37
CA VAL A 196 3.81 2.29 -1.83
C VAL A 196 4.61 1.11 -1.28
N ASN A 197 4.00 0.31 -0.41
CA ASN A 197 4.67 -0.79 0.26
C ASN A 197 4.47 -2.10 -0.48
N ALA A 198 5.56 -2.79 -0.75
CA ALA A 198 5.61 -4.17 -1.21
C ALA A 198 6.56 -4.97 -0.31
N VAL A 199 6.64 -6.27 -0.54
CA VAL A 199 7.67 -7.12 0.05
C VAL A 199 8.59 -7.64 -1.06
N ASP A 200 9.88 -7.64 -0.79
CA ASP A 200 10.88 -8.38 -1.56
C ASP A 200 10.90 -9.82 -1.05
N LEU A 201 10.40 -10.76 -1.85
CA LEU A 201 10.33 -12.18 -1.48
C LEU A 201 11.70 -12.84 -1.38
N ASP A 202 12.72 -12.28 -2.03
CA ASP A 202 14.07 -12.85 -2.02
C ASP A 202 14.77 -12.60 -0.68
N THR A 203 14.45 -11.50 -0.02
CA THR A 203 15.07 -11.08 1.25
C THR A 203 14.12 -11.07 2.44
N GLY A 204 12.81 -11.03 2.21
CA GLY A 204 11.79 -10.82 3.24
C GLY A 204 11.69 -9.37 3.72
N CYS A 205 12.46 -8.45 3.15
CA CYS A 205 12.43 -7.03 3.51
C CYS A 205 11.22 -6.33 2.89
N ARG A 206 10.73 -5.27 3.55
CA ARG A 206 9.81 -4.33 2.90
C ARG A 206 10.52 -3.68 1.72
N PHE A 207 9.87 -3.64 0.56
CA PHE A 207 10.33 -2.92 -0.61
C PHE A 207 9.48 -1.66 -0.79
N LEU A 208 10.10 -0.50 -0.60
CA LEU A 208 9.39 0.78 -0.59
C LEU A 208 9.58 1.49 -1.92
N MET A 209 8.49 1.70 -2.61
CA MET A 209 8.43 2.49 -3.83
C MET A 209 7.98 3.90 -3.46
N THR A 210 8.93 4.81 -3.44
CA THR A 210 8.75 6.18 -2.94
C THR A 210 9.84 7.11 -3.49
N ASN A 211 9.59 8.40 -3.52
CA ASN A 211 10.56 9.43 -3.91
C ASN A 211 11.59 9.76 -2.80
N LEU A 212 11.77 8.85 -1.85
CA LEU A 212 12.87 8.93 -0.89
C LEU A 212 14.06 8.10 -1.35
N ASN A 213 15.25 8.48 -0.93
CA ASN A 213 16.37 7.55 -0.87
C ASN A 213 16.16 6.68 0.38
N VAL A 214 15.69 5.44 0.19
CA VAL A 214 15.24 4.56 1.28
C VAL A 214 16.41 4.24 2.22
N SER A 215 17.56 3.88 1.68
CA SER A 215 18.75 3.50 2.47
C SER A 215 19.26 4.62 3.38
N LYS A 216 19.05 5.89 2.99
CA LYS A 216 19.44 7.05 3.80
C LYS A 216 18.31 7.54 4.69
N SER A 217 17.10 7.63 4.12
CA SER A 217 15.95 8.30 4.78
C SER A 217 15.31 7.45 5.87
N LEU A 218 15.52 6.13 5.87
CA LEU A 218 14.98 5.20 6.87
C LEU A 218 16.05 4.62 7.81
N LYS A 219 17.27 5.14 7.73
CA LYS A 219 18.35 4.71 8.63
C LYS A 219 18.14 5.28 10.03
N VAL A 220 17.68 4.45 10.94
CA VAL A 220 17.44 4.82 12.34
C VAL A 220 18.75 4.70 13.13
N ASN A 221 19.05 5.72 13.96
CA ASN A 221 20.14 5.67 14.92
C ASN A 221 19.55 5.52 16.35
N PRO A 222 19.59 4.32 16.95
CA PRO A 222 19.05 4.12 18.30
C PRO A 222 19.66 4.99 19.39
N SER A 223 20.95 5.35 19.24
CA SER A 223 21.67 6.16 20.23
C SER A 223 21.12 7.59 20.34
N ALA A 224 20.39 8.06 19.34
CA ALA A 224 19.77 9.38 19.36
C ALA A 224 18.59 9.47 20.35
N PHE A 225 18.06 8.34 20.83
CA PHE A 225 16.84 8.26 21.66
C PHE A 225 17.14 7.85 23.12
N GLN A 226 18.35 8.00 23.61
CA GLN A 226 18.75 7.55 24.96
C GLN A 226 17.98 8.24 26.10
N GLY A 227 17.45 9.44 25.87
CA GLY A 227 16.63 10.16 26.86
C GLY A 227 15.21 9.65 27.05
N ASP A 228 14.72 8.79 26.14
CA ASP A 228 13.38 8.20 26.18
C ASP A 228 13.51 6.68 26.03
N PRO A 229 13.30 5.91 27.13
CA PRO A 229 13.48 4.45 27.12
C PRO A 229 12.60 3.73 26.09
N LEU A 230 11.40 4.24 25.86
CA LEU A 230 10.44 3.64 24.95
C LEU A 230 10.82 3.92 23.50
N LEU A 231 11.08 5.18 23.14
CA LEU A 231 11.58 5.52 21.81
C LEU A 231 12.93 4.86 21.51
N SER A 232 13.79 4.71 22.51
CA SER A 232 15.05 3.96 22.39
C SER A 232 14.80 2.49 22.03
N SER A 233 13.82 1.86 22.66
CA SER A 233 13.43 0.48 22.35
C SER A 233 12.84 0.35 20.95
N LEU A 234 11.96 1.27 20.56
CA LEU A 234 11.39 1.33 19.21
C LEU A 234 12.47 1.57 18.15
N ALA A 235 13.41 2.46 18.43
CA ALA A 235 14.52 2.76 17.51
C ALA A 235 15.45 1.54 17.35
N LYS A 236 15.71 0.79 18.41
CA LYS A 236 16.47 -0.48 18.33
C LYS A 236 15.73 -1.52 17.50
N ALA A 237 14.43 -1.68 17.70
CA ALA A 237 13.60 -2.57 16.88
C ALA A 237 13.62 -2.17 15.41
N ALA A 238 13.40 -0.87 15.11
CA ALA A 238 13.39 -0.33 13.76
C ALA A 238 14.78 -0.38 13.06
N ALA A 239 15.87 -0.46 13.82
CA ALA A 239 17.21 -0.63 13.30
C ALA A 239 17.63 -2.11 13.17
N SER A 240 16.81 -3.05 13.61
CA SER A 240 17.12 -4.48 13.55
C SER A 240 17.03 -5.04 12.12
N PRO A 241 17.79 -6.09 11.78
CA PRO A 241 17.69 -6.75 10.47
C PRO A 241 16.27 -7.26 10.15
N ALA A 242 15.49 -7.63 11.16
CA ALA A 242 14.11 -8.09 10.99
C ALA A 242 13.15 -6.97 10.53
N TYR A 243 13.56 -5.71 10.68
CA TYR A 243 12.78 -4.52 10.29
C TYR A 243 13.32 -3.87 9.02
N CYS A 244 13.99 -4.65 8.19
CA CYS A 244 14.65 -4.13 6.99
C CYS A 244 13.67 -3.50 6.00
N ALA A 245 14.15 -2.47 5.33
CA ALA A 245 13.47 -1.83 4.22
C ALA A 245 14.49 -1.53 3.12
N THR A 246 14.12 -1.81 1.88
CA THR A 246 14.91 -1.55 0.68
C THR A 246 14.09 -0.74 -0.32
N GLY A 247 14.72 -0.25 -1.37
CA GLY A 247 14.05 0.52 -2.41
C GLY A 247 14.87 0.58 -3.69
N PHE A 248 14.48 1.44 -4.59
CA PHE A 248 15.10 1.60 -5.90
C PHE A 248 16.57 2.00 -5.85
N ASP A 249 16.99 2.69 -4.81
CA ASP A 249 18.39 3.07 -4.56
C ASP A 249 19.29 1.86 -4.26
N ALA A 250 18.74 0.81 -3.62
CA ALA A 250 19.48 -0.40 -3.31
C ALA A 250 19.71 -1.30 -4.54
N ILE A 251 18.83 -1.21 -5.54
CA ILE A 251 18.91 -2.02 -6.77
C ILE A 251 19.47 -1.23 -7.97
N ASP A 252 20.01 -0.04 -7.74
CA ASP A 252 20.52 0.90 -8.76
C ASP A 252 19.53 1.13 -9.91
N SER A 253 18.26 1.37 -9.61
CA SER A 253 17.20 1.58 -10.57
C SER A 253 16.56 2.94 -10.47
N ASP A 254 16.20 3.54 -11.60
CA ASP A 254 15.57 4.87 -11.70
C ASP A 254 14.11 4.83 -11.30
N ILE A 255 13.81 5.24 -10.06
CA ILE A 255 12.43 5.35 -9.56
C ILE A 255 11.62 6.39 -10.35
N LEU A 256 12.24 7.47 -10.83
CA LEU A 256 11.50 8.55 -11.49
C LEU A 256 10.83 8.12 -12.78
N SER A 257 11.38 7.14 -13.47
CA SER A 257 10.79 6.55 -14.69
C SER A 257 9.81 5.42 -14.41
N PHE A 258 9.73 4.93 -13.15
CA PHE A 258 8.89 3.80 -12.81
C PHE A 258 7.41 4.20 -12.77
N ARG A 259 6.55 3.41 -13.41
CA ARG A 259 5.11 3.69 -13.50
C ARG A 259 4.42 3.50 -12.17
N LEU A 260 3.54 4.42 -11.81
CA LEU A 260 2.72 4.32 -10.61
C LEU A 260 1.81 3.08 -10.65
N ALA A 261 1.28 2.75 -11.82
CA ALA A 261 0.47 1.55 -12.02
C ALA A 261 1.22 0.25 -11.67
N SER A 262 2.50 0.15 -12.09
CA SER A 262 3.34 -1.02 -11.78
C SER A 262 3.66 -1.11 -10.29
N ALA A 263 3.86 0.02 -9.62
CA ALA A 263 4.07 0.05 -8.19
C ALA A 263 2.84 -0.42 -7.40
N VAL A 264 1.66 0.08 -7.77
CA VAL A 264 0.39 -0.34 -7.15
C VAL A 264 0.12 -1.82 -7.42
N ALA A 265 0.39 -2.31 -8.64
CA ALA A 265 0.24 -3.73 -8.97
C ALA A 265 1.22 -4.61 -8.17
N ALA A 266 2.48 -4.18 -7.99
CA ALA A 266 3.46 -4.88 -7.16
C ALA A 266 3.02 -4.94 -5.69
N SER A 267 2.52 -3.81 -5.15
CA SER A 267 1.96 -3.73 -3.81
C SER A 267 0.71 -4.59 -3.61
N SER A 268 0.00 -4.92 -4.70
CA SER A 268 -1.23 -5.73 -4.71
C SER A 268 -0.99 -7.16 -5.21
N ALA A 269 0.26 -7.55 -5.41
CA ALA A 269 0.65 -8.82 -6.00
C ALA A 269 0.63 -9.96 -4.95
N PHE A 270 -0.57 -10.40 -4.57
CA PHE A 270 -0.70 -11.54 -3.66
C PHE A 270 -0.08 -12.81 -4.29
N PRO A 271 0.67 -13.63 -3.54
CA PRO A 271 1.54 -14.68 -4.10
C PRO A 271 0.88 -15.70 -5.02
N VAL A 272 -0.40 -15.97 -4.84
CA VAL A 272 -1.13 -16.96 -5.65
C VAL A 272 -1.77 -16.32 -6.88
N LEU A 273 -2.46 -15.20 -6.68
CA LEU A 273 -3.10 -14.44 -7.76
C LEU A 273 -3.22 -12.97 -7.31
N PRO A 274 -2.65 -12.04 -8.04
CA PRO A 274 -2.11 -12.07 -9.42
C PRO A 274 -0.68 -12.63 -9.56
N GLY A 275 -0.01 -12.97 -8.46
CA GLY A 275 1.36 -13.47 -8.43
C GLY A 275 2.41 -12.36 -8.40
N PRO A 276 3.66 -12.68 -7.95
CA PRO A 276 4.72 -11.70 -7.79
C PRO A 276 5.08 -10.98 -9.09
N LEU A 277 5.49 -9.72 -8.99
CA LEU A 277 5.99 -8.90 -10.08
C LEU A 277 7.52 -8.82 -9.98
N ALA A 278 8.24 -9.24 -11.03
CA ALA A 278 9.70 -9.18 -11.05
C ALA A 278 10.20 -7.87 -11.68
N ILE A 279 11.10 -7.18 -10.98
CA ILE A 279 11.85 -6.03 -11.50
C ILE A 279 13.34 -6.35 -11.54
N ARG A 280 14.08 -5.67 -12.42
CA ARG A 280 15.50 -5.93 -12.57
C ARG A 280 16.29 -5.26 -11.45
N ASN A 281 17.19 -6.03 -10.83
CA ASN A 281 18.21 -5.53 -9.92
C ASN A 281 19.47 -5.18 -10.71
N TYR A 282 19.69 -3.90 -10.98
CA TYR A 282 20.85 -3.46 -11.77
C TYR A 282 22.15 -3.44 -10.96
N ALA A 283 22.07 -3.43 -9.63
CA ALA A 283 23.26 -3.51 -8.77
C ALA A 283 23.91 -4.90 -8.80
N THR A 284 23.10 -5.97 -8.91
CA THR A 284 23.59 -7.36 -8.92
C THR A 284 23.47 -8.05 -10.27
N GLY A 285 22.71 -7.48 -11.22
CA GLY A 285 22.40 -8.08 -12.50
C GLY A 285 21.27 -9.13 -12.47
N GLY A 286 20.66 -9.37 -11.29
CA GLY A 286 19.55 -10.30 -11.07
C GLY A 286 18.18 -9.64 -11.14
N TYR A 287 17.23 -10.18 -10.38
CA TYR A 287 15.85 -9.70 -10.24
C TYR A 287 15.47 -9.60 -8.78
N VAL A 288 14.48 -8.77 -8.49
CA VAL A 288 13.77 -8.70 -7.22
C VAL A 288 12.32 -9.10 -7.48
N HIS A 289 11.81 -10.03 -6.68
CA HIS A 289 10.44 -10.51 -6.78
C HIS A 289 9.56 -9.80 -5.75
N LEU A 290 8.77 -8.86 -6.23
CA LEU A 290 7.88 -8.05 -5.40
C LEU A 290 6.51 -8.72 -5.26
N ALA A 291 6.01 -8.77 -4.04
CA ALA A 291 4.68 -9.24 -3.72
C ALA A 291 3.95 -8.24 -2.81
N ASP A 292 2.69 -8.56 -2.51
CA ASP A 292 1.82 -7.72 -1.67
C ASP A 292 2.47 -7.37 -0.33
N GLY A 293 2.53 -6.08 -0.04
CA GLY A 293 3.11 -5.56 1.19
C GLY A 293 2.41 -6.07 2.45
N GLY A 294 1.15 -6.48 2.34
CA GLY A 294 0.36 -7.05 3.43
C GLY A 294 0.94 -8.33 4.02
N ILE A 295 1.88 -8.97 3.34
CA ILE A 295 2.60 -10.14 3.87
C ILE A 295 3.46 -9.77 5.09
N VAL A 296 4.05 -8.57 5.11
CA VAL A 296 4.95 -8.11 6.19
C VAL A 296 4.33 -7.00 7.04
N ASP A 297 3.69 -6.01 6.42
CA ASP A 297 3.00 -4.91 7.08
C ASP A 297 1.74 -4.55 6.29
N ASN A 298 0.59 -5.06 6.71
CA ASN A 298 -0.67 -4.80 6.03
C ASN A 298 -1.25 -3.40 6.28
N THR A 299 -0.67 -2.62 7.17
CA THR A 299 -1.13 -1.26 7.49
C THR A 299 -0.30 -0.16 6.84
N GLY A 300 0.97 -0.42 6.55
CA GLY A 300 1.93 0.58 6.12
C GLY A 300 2.39 1.52 7.25
N VAL A 301 2.07 1.23 8.50
CA VAL A 301 2.45 2.02 9.67
C VAL A 301 3.94 1.94 9.92
N ASP A 302 4.55 0.77 9.74
CA ASP A 302 5.97 0.54 10.01
C ASP A 302 6.88 1.46 9.23
N SER A 303 6.53 1.74 7.97
CA SER A 303 7.30 2.65 7.11
C SER A 303 7.22 4.10 7.60
N ILE A 304 6.08 4.52 8.13
CA ILE A 304 5.90 5.86 8.73
C ILE A 304 6.70 5.98 10.02
N ILE A 305 6.62 4.98 10.89
CA ILE A 305 7.36 4.98 12.18
C ILE A 305 8.86 5.01 11.94
N GLN A 306 9.37 4.17 11.03
CA GLN A 306 10.78 4.14 10.71
C GLN A 306 11.26 5.48 10.10
N LEU A 307 10.46 6.09 9.23
CA LEU A 307 10.73 7.42 8.68
C LEU A 307 10.75 8.49 9.78
N TYR A 308 9.76 8.48 10.69
CA TYR A 308 9.71 9.41 11.81
C TYR A 308 10.96 9.30 12.70
N LEU A 309 11.31 8.10 13.14
CA LEU A 309 12.49 7.87 13.98
C LEU A 309 13.78 8.31 13.29
N SER A 310 13.90 8.05 11.99
CA SER A 310 15.07 8.47 11.22
C SER A 310 15.17 10.00 11.05
N GLN A 311 14.04 10.67 10.80
CA GLN A 311 14.02 12.11 10.49
C GLN A 311 14.08 13.00 11.74
N THR A 312 13.50 12.55 12.86
CA THR A 312 13.52 13.32 14.12
C THR A 312 14.87 13.25 14.84
N ARG A 313 15.63 12.18 14.64
CA ARG A 313 16.97 12.00 15.20
C ARG A 313 17.04 12.26 16.72
N GLY A 314 16.00 11.83 17.44
CA GLY A 314 15.90 12.01 18.89
C GLY A 314 15.24 13.32 19.34
N ASP A 315 14.78 14.16 18.42
CA ASP A 315 13.99 15.36 18.77
C ASP A 315 12.57 14.96 19.16
N THR A 316 12.36 14.75 20.45
CA THR A 316 11.08 14.36 21.05
C THR A 316 10.05 15.49 21.11
N SER A 317 10.43 16.73 20.79
CA SER A 317 9.50 17.85 20.67
C SER A 317 8.56 17.73 19.48
N ARG A 318 8.93 16.91 18.49
CA ARG A 318 8.13 16.63 17.31
C ARG A 318 7.23 15.44 17.55
N ARG A 319 5.94 15.66 17.51
CA ARG A 319 4.95 14.58 17.65
C ARG A 319 4.56 13.99 16.31
N LEU A 320 4.29 12.69 16.29
CA LEU A 320 3.73 11.94 15.18
C LEU A 320 2.27 11.58 15.46
N VAL A 321 1.38 11.90 14.55
CA VAL A 321 0.00 11.41 14.54
C VAL A 321 -0.19 10.57 13.29
N VAL A 322 -0.42 9.28 13.46
CA VAL A 322 -0.75 8.34 12.39
C VAL A 322 -2.25 8.05 12.45
N ILE A 323 -2.98 8.43 11.41
CA ILE A 323 -4.36 7.98 11.24
C ILE A 323 -4.28 6.73 10.35
N SER A 324 -4.52 5.58 10.96
CA SER A 324 -4.43 4.27 10.30
C SER A 324 -5.83 3.81 9.87
N LEU A 325 -6.02 3.73 8.56
CA LEU A 325 -7.26 3.29 7.92
C LEU A 325 -7.16 1.77 7.72
N ASP A 326 -7.91 1.03 8.50
CA ASP A 326 -7.83 -0.43 8.52
C ASP A 326 -9.12 -1.07 7.99
N ALA A 327 -9.01 -1.68 6.83
CA ALA A 327 -10.06 -2.48 6.19
C ALA A 327 -9.65 -3.97 6.06
N ALA A 328 -8.58 -4.39 6.76
CA ALA A 328 -8.17 -5.78 6.84
C ALA A 328 -9.29 -6.65 7.39
N LEU A 329 -9.40 -7.87 6.90
CA LEU A 329 -10.42 -8.80 7.39
C LEU A 329 -10.19 -9.12 8.87
N PRO A 330 -11.24 -9.10 9.69
CA PRO A 330 -11.15 -9.60 11.05
C PRO A 330 -10.80 -11.09 11.00
N VAL A 331 -9.88 -11.48 11.87
CA VAL A 331 -9.51 -12.90 12.02
C VAL A 331 -10.69 -13.64 12.63
N ALA A 332 -11.43 -14.39 11.81
CA ALA A 332 -12.52 -15.23 12.27
C ALA A 332 -12.10 -16.72 12.22
N PRO A 333 -12.55 -17.55 13.18
CA PRO A 333 -12.25 -18.96 13.12
C PRO A 333 -12.73 -19.59 11.80
N ILE A 334 -11.87 -20.37 11.16
CA ILE A 334 -12.25 -21.18 10.00
C ILE A 334 -12.80 -22.51 10.53
N HIS A 335 -14.08 -22.74 10.29
CA HIS A 335 -14.72 -24.02 10.55
C HIS A 335 -14.96 -24.69 9.20
N ASP A 336 -13.95 -25.39 8.67
CA ASP A 336 -14.12 -26.20 7.47
C ASP A 336 -14.62 -27.59 7.85
N LYS A 337 -15.63 -28.05 7.11
CA LYS A 337 -16.20 -29.38 7.29
C LYS A 337 -15.56 -30.45 6.40
N ASP A 338 -14.69 -30.01 5.46
CA ASP A 338 -13.96 -30.89 4.55
C ASP A 338 -12.53 -31.12 5.03
N PRO A 339 -12.18 -32.31 5.53
CA PRO A 339 -10.86 -32.59 6.07
C PRO A 339 -9.76 -32.67 5.00
N ASN A 340 -10.08 -32.75 3.71
CA ASN A 340 -9.15 -33.06 2.62
C ASN A 340 -9.14 -32.05 1.47
N GLY A 341 -9.80 -30.90 1.60
CA GLY A 341 -9.94 -29.92 0.50
C GLY A 341 -8.64 -29.16 0.19
N PHE A 342 -8.17 -29.22 -1.06
CA PHE A 342 -7.06 -28.39 -1.55
C PHE A 342 -7.33 -26.89 -1.39
N VAL A 343 -8.57 -26.46 -1.57
CA VAL A 343 -9.03 -25.08 -1.32
C VAL A 343 -8.90 -24.70 0.16
N SER A 344 -9.02 -25.67 1.06
CA SER A 344 -8.81 -25.48 2.50
C SER A 344 -7.38 -25.09 2.83
N GLY A 345 -6.38 -25.67 2.17
CA GLY A 345 -4.95 -25.35 2.38
C GLY A 345 -4.64 -23.88 2.06
N MET A 346 -5.18 -23.33 0.99
CA MET A 346 -5.04 -21.92 0.63
C MET A 346 -5.73 -21.00 1.65
N LYS A 347 -6.96 -21.35 2.07
CA LYS A 347 -7.70 -20.58 3.09
C LYS A 347 -6.96 -20.59 4.44
N TYR A 348 -6.40 -21.73 4.85
CA TYR A 348 -5.62 -21.80 6.09
C TYR A 348 -4.32 -21.02 6.00
N GLY A 349 -3.65 -21.01 4.84
CA GLY A 349 -2.49 -20.17 4.61
C GLY A 349 -2.83 -18.68 4.70
N GLU A 350 -3.87 -18.23 4.02
CA GLU A 350 -4.37 -16.85 4.08
C GLU A 350 -4.76 -16.48 5.52
N HIS A 351 -5.45 -17.36 6.23
CA HIS A 351 -5.86 -17.15 7.62
C HIS A 351 -4.65 -17.06 8.55
N ALA A 352 -3.63 -17.89 8.38
CA ALA A 352 -2.41 -17.84 9.17
C ALA A 352 -1.67 -16.50 8.96
N PHE A 353 -1.57 -16.03 7.72
CA PHE A 353 -1.01 -14.71 7.42
C PHE A 353 -1.83 -13.58 8.05
N ALA A 354 -3.15 -13.58 7.87
CA ALA A 354 -4.02 -12.58 8.46
C ALA A 354 -3.93 -12.55 9.98
N THR A 355 -3.82 -13.73 10.61
CA THR A 355 -3.67 -13.86 12.06
C THR A 355 -2.33 -13.29 12.54
N ALA A 356 -1.23 -13.61 11.86
CA ALA A 356 0.09 -13.11 12.19
C ALA A 356 0.16 -11.59 12.03
N ALA A 357 -0.35 -11.07 10.92
CA ALA A 357 -0.44 -9.64 10.65
C ALA A 357 -1.27 -8.90 11.73
N ALA A 358 -2.47 -9.41 12.06
CA ALA A 358 -3.34 -8.81 13.07
C ALA A 358 -2.70 -8.77 14.47
N LYS A 359 -1.98 -9.84 14.86
CA LYS A 359 -1.23 -9.86 16.13
C LYS A 359 -0.09 -8.85 16.13
N GLY A 360 0.67 -8.80 15.05
CA GLY A 360 1.77 -7.83 14.89
C GLY A 360 1.27 -6.39 14.98
N GLN A 361 0.20 -6.07 14.29
CA GLN A 361 -0.45 -4.75 14.30
C GLN A 361 -0.96 -4.35 15.70
N THR A 362 -1.60 -5.29 16.40
CA THR A 362 -2.10 -5.04 17.76
C THR A 362 -0.95 -4.73 18.71
N LEU A 363 0.11 -5.53 18.69
CA LEU A 363 1.29 -5.31 19.53
C LEU A 363 1.99 -3.99 19.16
N ALA A 364 2.17 -3.72 17.89
CA ALA A 364 2.77 -2.48 17.40
C ALA A 364 1.96 -1.24 17.85
N SER A 365 0.64 -1.26 17.69
CA SER A 365 -0.20 -0.13 18.10
C SER A 365 -0.17 0.12 19.62
N ILE A 366 -0.12 -0.94 20.44
CA ILE A 366 0.02 -0.82 21.88
C ILE A 366 1.39 -0.20 22.24
N LEU A 367 2.47 -0.71 21.66
CA LEU A 367 3.81 -0.22 21.92
C LEU A 367 3.99 1.23 21.46
N TYR A 368 3.52 1.57 20.26
CA TYR A 368 3.67 2.92 19.72
C TYR A 368 2.88 3.96 20.51
N ASN A 369 1.67 3.63 20.96
CA ASN A 369 0.84 4.54 21.76
C ASN A 369 1.31 4.74 23.19
N GLN A 370 2.32 4.02 23.66
CA GLN A 370 2.94 4.28 24.96
C GLN A 370 3.92 5.45 24.92
N ALA A 371 4.44 5.81 23.74
CA ALA A 371 5.34 6.95 23.60
C ALA A 371 4.53 8.26 23.48
N ASP A 372 4.80 9.23 24.35
CA ASP A 372 4.07 10.52 24.37
C ASP A 372 4.16 11.27 23.05
N SER A 373 5.25 11.04 22.30
CA SER A 373 5.49 11.69 21.00
C SER A 373 4.84 10.97 19.82
N VAL A 374 4.24 9.78 20.01
CA VAL A 374 3.61 9.01 18.93
C VAL A 374 2.16 8.70 19.30
N ARG A 375 1.22 9.03 18.41
CA ARG A 375 -0.19 8.67 18.55
C ARG A 375 -0.66 7.97 17.28
N ILE A 376 -1.12 6.74 17.40
CA ILE A 376 -1.78 6.00 16.32
C ILE A 376 -3.26 5.93 16.63
N ILE A 377 -4.06 6.48 15.72
CA ILE A 377 -5.52 6.42 15.73
C ILE A 377 -5.93 5.43 14.66
N ARG A 378 -6.44 4.29 15.06
CA ARG A 378 -6.91 3.25 14.16
C ARG A 378 -8.39 3.49 13.84
N LEU A 379 -8.70 3.67 12.58
CA LEU A 379 -10.04 3.75 12.05
C LEU A 379 -10.34 2.43 11.35
N SER A 380 -11.06 1.53 12.02
CA SER A 380 -11.36 0.22 11.46
C SER A 380 -12.73 0.21 10.77
N LEU A 381 -12.76 -0.27 9.52
CA LEU A 381 -14.01 -0.49 8.78
C LEU A 381 -15.02 -1.31 9.61
N TRP A 382 -14.51 -2.28 10.40
CA TRP A 382 -15.32 -3.24 11.14
C TRP A 382 -15.89 -2.72 12.46
N GLU A 383 -15.59 -1.50 12.84
CA GLU A 383 -16.22 -0.81 13.97
C GLU A 383 -17.67 -0.41 13.67
N SER A 384 -18.00 -0.21 12.38
CA SER A 384 -19.38 0.09 12.00
C SER A 384 -20.24 -1.18 12.03
N PRO A 385 -21.39 -1.16 12.71
CA PRO A 385 -22.32 -2.31 12.75
C PRO A 385 -22.90 -2.64 11.37
N ARG A 386 -22.86 -1.72 10.40
CA ARG A 386 -23.32 -1.93 9.02
C ARG A 386 -22.50 -2.99 8.28
N THR A 387 -21.26 -3.21 8.69
CA THR A 387 -20.32 -4.09 7.99
C THR A 387 -20.52 -5.58 8.26
N GLN A 388 -21.43 -5.94 9.17
CA GLN A 388 -21.70 -7.34 9.52
C GLN A 388 -22.08 -8.23 8.32
N LYS A 389 -22.77 -7.64 7.32
CA LYS A 389 -23.24 -8.32 6.11
C LYS A 389 -22.32 -8.15 4.90
N LEU A 390 -21.22 -7.40 5.04
CA LEU A 390 -20.28 -7.23 3.94
C LEU A 390 -19.65 -8.56 3.54
N ASP A 391 -19.40 -8.70 2.23
CA ASP A 391 -18.59 -9.80 1.72
C ASP A 391 -17.19 -9.74 2.35
N LYS A 392 -16.81 -10.83 3.01
CA LYS A 392 -15.53 -10.99 3.72
C LYS A 392 -14.46 -11.62 2.84
N THR A 393 -14.60 -11.56 1.52
CA THR A 393 -13.54 -11.97 0.60
C THR A 393 -12.69 -10.77 0.17
N THR A 394 -11.39 -10.97 -0.02
CA THR A 394 -10.52 -9.96 -0.58
C THR A 394 -10.60 -10.05 -2.10
N ASN A 395 -11.22 -9.06 -2.72
CA ASN A 395 -11.48 -9.02 -4.16
C ASN A 395 -11.02 -7.69 -4.76
N TYR A 396 -10.77 -7.70 -6.09
CA TYR A 396 -10.60 -6.49 -6.91
C TYR A 396 -11.93 -5.96 -7.48
N TYR A 397 -13.04 -6.36 -6.85
CA TYR A 397 -14.40 -5.98 -7.16
C TYR A 397 -15.16 -5.67 -5.87
N ILE A 398 -16.10 -4.75 -5.94
CA ILE A 398 -17.05 -4.45 -4.87
C ILE A 398 -18.44 -4.25 -5.49
N SER A 399 -19.46 -4.86 -4.89
CA SER A 399 -20.85 -4.65 -5.34
C SER A 399 -21.32 -3.22 -5.00
N GLU A 400 -22.31 -2.70 -5.72
CA GLU A 400 -22.87 -1.37 -5.46
C GLU A 400 -23.41 -1.26 -4.02
N SER A 401 -24.09 -2.31 -3.53
CA SER A 401 -24.60 -2.34 -2.15
C SER A 401 -23.49 -2.31 -1.11
N ASP A 402 -22.41 -3.06 -1.35
CA ASP A 402 -21.27 -3.09 -0.44
C ASP A 402 -20.49 -1.79 -0.51
N TRP A 403 -20.33 -1.19 -1.70
CA TRP A 403 -19.73 0.12 -1.87
C TRP A 403 -20.42 1.19 -1.03
N LEU A 404 -21.75 1.28 -1.12
CA LEU A 404 -22.54 2.24 -0.30
C LEU A 404 -22.39 1.95 1.19
N THR A 405 -22.41 0.67 1.58
CA THR A 405 -22.22 0.25 2.97
C THR A 405 -20.85 0.66 3.51
N VAL A 406 -19.79 0.49 2.72
CA VAL A 406 -18.42 0.88 3.10
C VAL A 406 -18.28 2.39 3.24
N LEU A 407 -18.91 3.17 2.36
CA LEU A 407 -18.88 4.64 2.45
C LEU A 407 -19.63 5.16 3.69
N CYS A 408 -20.80 4.58 4.01
CA CYS A 408 -21.51 4.90 5.23
C CYS A 408 -20.69 4.53 6.48
N ALA A 409 -20.05 3.36 6.48
CA ALA A 409 -19.17 2.93 7.56
C ALA A 409 -17.97 3.88 7.73
N ALA A 410 -17.37 4.36 6.65
CA ALA A 410 -16.28 5.34 6.71
C ALA A 410 -16.71 6.63 7.42
N GLN A 411 -17.92 7.11 7.12
CA GLN A 411 -18.47 8.28 7.80
C GLN A 411 -18.70 8.04 9.29
N GLU A 412 -19.32 6.90 9.64
CA GLU A 412 -19.61 6.55 11.05
C GLU A 412 -18.33 6.41 11.87
N VAL A 413 -17.31 5.73 11.34
CA VAL A 413 -16.04 5.52 12.02
C VAL A 413 -15.29 6.85 12.23
N VAL A 414 -15.21 7.71 11.22
CA VAL A 414 -14.57 9.03 11.39
C VAL A 414 -15.32 9.88 12.40
N GLN A 415 -16.66 9.85 12.40
CA GLN A 415 -17.46 10.58 13.37
C GLN A 415 -17.26 10.07 14.80
N ALA A 416 -17.14 8.76 14.99
CA ALA A 416 -16.87 8.15 16.29
C ALA A 416 -15.50 8.57 16.85
N HIS A 417 -14.48 8.69 16.01
CA HIS A 417 -13.13 9.10 16.39
C HIS A 417 -12.84 10.59 16.25
N ARG A 418 -13.85 11.39 15.94
CA ARG A 418 -13.69 12.81 15.62
C ARG A 418 -12.91 13.58 16.69
N GLU A 419 -13.33 13.46 17.93
CA GLU A 419 -12.72 14.19 19.05
C GLU A 419 -11.28 13.71 19.31
N GLU A 420 -11.03 12.40 19.22
CA GLU A 420 -9.69 11.84 19.36
C GLU A 420 -8.72 12.37 18.28
N ILE A 421 -9.19 12.44 17.03
CA ILE A 421 -8.41 12.97 15.91
C ILE A 421 -8.10 14.46 16.14
N LEU A 422 -9.09 15.26 16.53
CA LEU A 422 -8.92 16.68 16.78
C LEU A 422 -7.98 16.93 17.96
N GLN A 423 -8.11 16.16 19.03
CA GLN A 423 -7.22 16.24 20.20
C GLN A 423 -5.78 15.88 19.84
N ALA A 424 -5.56 14.80 19.08
CA ALA A 424 -4.24 14.38 18.70
C ALA A 424 -3.53 15.41 17.80
N VAL A 425 -4.26 16.01 16.86
CA VAL A 425 -3.69 16.94 15.88
C VAL A 425 -3.54 18.35 16.47
N TYR A 426 -4.50 18.82 17.27
CA TYR A 426 -4.55 20.21 17.74
C TYR A 426 -4.31 20.40 19.23
N GLY A 427 -4.26 19.32 20.03
CA GLY A 427 -4.03 19.38 21.46
C GLY A 427 -5.20 19.95 22.25
N ARG A 428 -6.43 19.76 21.77
CA ARG A 428 -7.66 20.25 22.39
C ARG A 428 -8.55 19.09 22.84
#